data_6c1f7e3c695143a898d307e31b64dece
#
_entry.id   6c1f7e3c695143a898d307e31b64dece
#
_cell.length_a   1.000
_cell.length_b   1.000
_cell.length_c   1.000
_cell.angle_alpha   90.00
_cell.angle_beta   90.00
_cell.angle_gamma   90.00
#
_symmetry.space_group_name_H-M   'P 1'
#
loop_
_entity.id
_entity.type
_entity.pdbx_description
1 polymer ?
#
loop_
_entity_poly.entity_id
_entity_poly.type
_entity_poly.pdbx_seq_one_letter_code
_entity_poly.pdbx_strand_id
1 'polypeptide(L)'
;MKIKEVIEEGKNVLSKNNIEDNVIITRELLAFVLGVKKQYLVIHFADELNAEDYIKFKENINKLINGKPLQYITNNQEFMGLNFFVNENVLIPQPDTEIIVEETLKKCKELLLKNGKIKILDLCTGSGAIAVSLENFLGDKSEVFASDISTKALEVAKNNNEKNNTNVRFIESNLFENIQEQKFNIIVSNPPYIRSNVINNL
;
A
#
# COMPACT_ATOMS: atom_id res chain seq x y z
N MET A 1 18.08 27.41 4.43
CA MET A 1 18.76 26.16 4.89
C MET A 1 18.94 25.24 3.69
N LYS A 2 20.09 24.61 3.54
CA LYS A 2 20.37 23.74 2.39
C LYS A 2 19.72 22.37 2.57
N ILE A 3 19.33 21.72 1.47
CA ILE A 3 18.73 20.37 1.46
C ILE A 3 19.56 19.37 2.28
N LYS A 4 20.90 19.38 2.14
CA LYS A 4 21.80 18.50 2.92
C LYS A 4 21.70 18.73 4.45
N GLU A 5 21.50 19.97 4.87
CA GLU A 5 21.43 20.34 6.28
C GLU A 5 20.09 19.85 6.87
N VAL A 6 19.01 19.97 6.10
CA VAL A 6 17.69 19.44 6.47
C VAL A 6 17.68 17.92 6.58
N ILE A 7 18.37 17.23 5.65
CA ILE A 7 18.52 15.77 5.71
C ILE A 7 19.28 15.36 6.97
N GLU A 8 20.38 16.04 7.28
CA GLU A 8 21.19 15.71 8.47
C GLU A 8 20.43 16.01 9.77
N GLU A 9 19.65 17.11 9.81
CA GLU A 9 18.77 17.41 10.94
C GLU A 9 17.71 16.32 11.14
N GLY A 10 16.99 15.95 10.09
CA GLY A 10 15.95 14.93 10.15
C GLY A 10 16.49 13.58 10.61
N LYS A 11 17.60 13.14 10.02
CA LYS A 11 18.33 11.93 10.43
C LYS A 11 18.67 11.95 11.93
N ASN A 12 19.19 13.05 12.43
CA ASN A 12 19.58 13.18 13.84
C ASN A 12 18.34 13.14 14.77
N VAL A 13 17.24 13.78 14.37
CA VAL A 13 15.97 13.74 15.13
C VAL A 13 15.42 12.32 15.19
N LEU A 14 15.35 11.61 14.06
CA LEU A 14 14.86 10.23 14.00
C LEU A 14 15.74 9.27 14.80
N SER A 15 17.08 9.40 14.68
CA SER A 15 18.04 8.60 15.44
C SER A 15 17.89 8.78 16.96
N LYS A 16 17.71 10.02 17.44
CA LYS A 16 17.48 10.31 18.87
C LYS A 16 16.17 9.69 19.40
N ASN A 17 15.21 9.42 18.53
CA ASN A 17 13.94 8.77 18.86
C ASN A 17 13.94 7.25 18.57
N ASN A 18 15.12 6.65 18.39
CA ASN A 18 15.30 5.21 18.13
C ASN A 18 14.57 4.71 16.87
N ILE A 19 14.42 5.57 15.86
CA ILE A 19 13.83 5.16 14.58
C ILE A 19 14.96 4.68 13.68
N GLU A 20 14.86 3.40 13.32
CA GLU A 20 15.78 2.75 12.38
C GLU A 20 15.59 3.32 10.96
N ASP A 21 16.49 3.00 10.04
CA ASP A 21 16.46 3.49 8.65
C ASP A 21 16.31 5.02 8.49
N ASN A 22 16.74 5.78 9.53
CA ASN A 22 16.53 7.22 9.63
C ASN A 22 16.94 8.02 8.39
N VAL A 23 18.04 7.63 7.70
CA VAL A 23 18.49 8.30 6.48
C VAL A 23 17.51 8.08 5.32
N ILE A 24 17.03 6.85 5.16
CA ILE A 24 16.08 6.48 4.09
C ILE A 24 14.76 7.22 4.32
N ILE A 25 14.22 7.13 5.54
CA ILE A 25 12.97 7.77 5.95
C ILE A 25 13.04 9.29 5.78
N THR A 26 14.13 9.92 6.23
CA THR A 26 14.31 11.38 6.10
C THR A 26 14.28 11.83 4.64
N ARG A 27 15.00 11.11 3.76
CA ARG A 27 15.02 11.44 2.33
C ARG A 27 13.67 11.20 1.67
N GLU A 28 12.95 10.18 2.08
CA GLU A 28 11.61 9.88 1.55
C GLU A 28 10.60 10.97 1.95
N LEU A 29 10.60 11.38 3.22
CA LEU A 29 9.77 12.49 3.69
C LEU A 29 10.09 13.81 3.01
N LEU A 30 11.37 14.14 2.83
CA LEU A 30 11.75 15.38 2.17
C LEU A 30 11.40 15.36 0.68
N ALA A 31 11.61 14.24 0.00
CA ALA A 31 11.21 14.06 -1.39
C ALA A 31 9.69 14.19 -1.56
N PHE A 32 8.92 13.61 -0.63
CA PHE A 32 7.46 13.74 -0.60
C PHE A 32 7.02 15.21 -0.42
N VAL A 33 7.61 15.93 0.53
CA VAL A 33 7.29 17.36 0.77
C VAL A 33 7.56 18.21 -0.47
N LEU A 34 8.67 17.93 -1.15
CA LEU A 34 9.07 18.67 -2.36
C LEU A 34 8.32 18.21 -3.64
N GLY A 35 7.57 17.10 -3.58
CA GLY A 35 6.92 16.51 -4.76
C GLY A 35 7.90 16.00 -5.82
N VAL A 36 9.10 15.54 -5.38
CA VAL A 36 10.19 15.11 -6.27
C VAL A 36 10.60 13.66 -6.00
N LYS A 37 11.34 13.05 -6.95
CA LYS A 37 11.97 11.74 -6.73
C LYS A 37 13.18 11.86 -5.79
N LYS A 38 13.49 10.81 -5.04
CA LYS A 38 14.65 10.77 -4.10
C LYS A 38 15.98 11.11 -4.76
N GLN A 39 16.17 10.80 -6.03
CA GLN A 39 17.37 11.12 -6.80
C GLN A 39 17.59 12.63 -6.95
N TYR A 40 16.51 13.43 -6.99
CA TYR A 40 16.59 14.88 -7.02
C TYR A 40 17.38 15.44 -5.82
N LEU A 41 17.16 14.91 -4.63
CA LEU A 41 17.82 15.35 -3.41
C LEU A 41 19.34 15.14 -3.44
N VAL A 42 19.82 14.16 -4.20
CA VAL A 42 21.26 13.87 -4.36
C VAL A 42 21.91 14.90 -5.28
N ILE A 43 21.23 15.28 -6.35
CA ILE A 43 21.73 16.24 -7.34
C ILE A 43 21.68 17.66 -6.77
N HIS A 44 20.64 18.00 -6.03
CA HIS A 44 20.32 19.31 -5.50
C HIS A 44 20.64 19.52 -4.02
N PHE A 45 21.56 18.70 -3.46
CA PHE A 45 21.88 18.70 -2.03
C PHE A 45 22.40 20.05 -1.50
N ALA A 46 22.96 20.90 -2.38
CA ALA A 46 23.49 22.21 -2.06
C ALA A 46 22.45 23.36 -2.19
N ASP A 47 21.30 23.07 -2.80
CA ASP A 47 20.24 24.04 -3.04
C ASP A 47 19.55 24.44 -1.74
N GLU A 48 18.99 25.63 -1.71
CA GLU A 48 18.24 26.13 -0.55
C GLU A 48 16.80 25.62 -0.55
N LEU A 49 16.37 25.13 0.60
CA LEU A 49 14.97 24.79 0.87
C LEU A 49 14.22 26.06 1.31
N ASN A 50 13.03 26.29 0.76
CA ASN A 50 12.19 27.39 1.22
C ASN A 50 11.63 27.12 2.63
N ALA A 51 11.18 28.17 3.31
CA ALA A 51 10.72 28.08 4.70
C ALA A 51 9.43 27.24 4.86
N GLU A 52 8.53 27.29 3.88
CA GLU A 52 7.25 26.56 3.92
C GLU A 52 7.48 25.05 3.84
N ASP A 53 8.31 24.59 2.91
CA ASP A 53 8.65 23.18 2.77
C ASP A 53 9.43 22.66 3.98
N TYR A 54 10.30 23.48 4.56
CA TYR A 54 10.98 23.13 5.81
C TYR A 54 10.00 22.93 6.98
N ILE A 55 9.00 23.80 7.10
CA ILE A 55 7.95 23.65 8.13
C ILE A 55 7.17 22.36 7.92
N LYS A 56 6.69 22.10 6.69
CA LYS A 56 5.99 20.87 6.34
C LYS A 56 6.83 19.61 6.63
N PHE A 57 8.11 19.66 6.32
CA PHE A 57 9.03 18.56 6.61
C PHE A 57 9.11 18.31 8.14
N LYS A 58 9.27 19.34 8.96
CA LYS A 58 9.32 19.20 10.42
C LYS A 58 8.01 18.67 11.01
N GLU A 59 6.87 19.11 10.51
CA GLU A 59 5.56 18.59 10.91
C GLU A 59 5.45 17.10 10.62
N ASN A 60 5.92 16.63 9.46
CA ASN A 60 5.89 15.22 9.09
C ASN A 60 6.88 14.39 9.92
N ILE A 61 8.08 14.90 10.22
CA ILE A 61 9.00 14.26 11.18
C ILE A 61 8.31 14.13 12.56
N ASN A 62 7.60 15.16 13.02
CA ASN A 62 6.86 15.10 14.29
C ASN A 62 5.74 14.06 14.28
N LYS A 63 4.98 13.91 13.18
CA LYS A 63 3.98 12.85 13.05
C LYS A 63 4.63 11.47 13.18
N LEU A 64 5.78 11.28 12.55
CA LEU A 64 6.51 9.99 12.53
C LEU A 64 7.04 9.64 13.93
N ILE A 65 7.67 10.56 14.66
CA ILE A 65 8.15 10.31 16.03
C ILE A 65 7.00 10.08 17.02
N ASN A 66 5.80 10.56 16.72
CA ASN A 66 4.58 10.27 17.48
C ASN A 66 3.89 8.96 17.03
N GLY A 67 4.57 8.12 16.26
CA GLY A 67 4.12 6.78 15.92
C GLY A 67 3.27 6.65 14.65
N LYS A 68 3.05 7.75 13.87
CA LYS A 68 2.34 7.62 12.60
C LYS A 68 3.27 6.98 11.55
N PRO A 69 2.89 5.86 10.93
CA PRO A 69 3.70 5.20 9.90
C PRO A 69 4.04 6.15 8.74
N LEU A 70 5.24 6.01 8.20
CA LEU A 70 5.71 6.78 7.03
C LEU A 70 4.73 6.70 5.87
N GLN A 71 4.22 5.50 5.58
CA GLN A 71 3.29 5.23 4.50
C GLN A 71 1.96 5.98 4.63
N TYR A 72 1.47 6.19 5.86
CA TYR A 72 0.27 7.00 6.09
C TYR A 72 0.55 8.51 6.06
N ILE A 73 1.82 8.92 6.25
CA ILE A 73 2.22 10.32 6.07
C ILE A 73 2.34 10.65 4.59
N THR A 74 2.96 9.75 3.82
CA THR A 74 3.19 9.91 2.37
C THR A 74 2.00 9.46 1.53
N ASN A 75 1.02 8.77 2.15
CA ASN A 75 -0.10 8.12 1.48
C ASN A 75 0.35 7.18 0.35
N ASN A 76 1.48 6.52 0.51
CA ASN A 76 2.04 5.65 -0.51
C ASN A 76 2.73 4.43 0.08
N GLN A 77 2.50 3.28 -0.57
CA GLN A 77 3.21 2.02 -0.33
C GLN A 77 3.49 1.35 -1.67
N GLU A 78 4.72 0.96 -1.88
CA GLU A 78 5.08 0.09 -3.01
C GLU A 78 4.78 -1.36 -2.65
N PHE A 79 4.15 -2.10 -3.58
CA PHE A 79 3.83 -3.52 -3.44
C PHE A 79 3.77 -4.15 -4.83
N MET A 80 4.46 -5.26 -5.06
CA MET A 80 4.57 -5.94 -6.37
C MET A 80 5.01 -5.01 -7.52
N GLY A 81 5.85 -3.99 -7.23
CA GLY A 81 6.29 -3.00 -8.20
C GLY A 81 5.23 -1.96 -8.59
N LEU A 82 4.07 -1.96 -7.94
CA LEU A 82 3.00 -0.99 -8.11
C LEU A 82 2.95 -0.02 -6.92
N ASN A 83 2.39 1.18 -7.13
CA ASN A 83 2.23 2.17 -6.07
C ASN A 83 0.78 2.21 -5.59
N PHE A 84 0.57 1.94 -4.30
CA PHE A 84 -0.72 1.93 -3.65
C PHE A 84 -0.91 3.17 -2.77
N PHE A 85 -2.04 3.83 -2.90
CA PHE A 85 -2.51 4.79 -1.91
C PHE A 85 -2.92 4.03 -0.65
N VAL A 86 -2.48 4.53 0.51
CA VAL A 86 -2.82 3.96 1.82
C VAL A 86 -3.13 5.07 2.82
N ASN A 87 -4.05 4.77 3.73
CA ASN A 87 -4.42 5.63 4.86
C ASN A 87 -4.86 4.75 6.03
N GLU A 88 -5.33 5.37 7.12
CA GLU A 88 -5.71 4.69 8.36
C GLU A 88 -6.90 3.71 8.21
N ASN A 89 -7.60 3.70 7.07
CA ASN A 89 -8.72 2.80 6.81
C ASN A 89 -8.31 1.42 6.29
N VAL A 90 -7.04 1.22 5.95
CA VAL A 90 -6.52 -0.03 5.38
C VAL A 90 -5.19 -0.42 6.01
N LEU A 91 -4.94 -1.72 6.10
CA LEU A 91 -3.61 -2.21 6.45
C LEU A 91 -2.60 -1.82 5.35
N ILE A 92 -1.42 -1.36 5.75
CA ILE A 92 -0.30 -1.12 4.84
C ILE A 92 0.12 -2.47 4.24
N PRO A 93 0.11 -2.64 2.91
CA PRO A 93 0.59 -3.87 2.28
C PRO A 93 2.00 -4.24 2.76
N GLN A 94 2.16 -5.47 3.21
CA GLN A 94 3.43 -5.98 3.75
C GLN A 94 4.18 -6.80 2.70
N PRO A 95 5.52 -6.79 2.68
CA PRO A 95 6.32 -7.59 1.74
C PRO A 95 6.00 -9.09 1.77
N ASP A 96 5.70 -9.64 2.96
CA ASP A 96 5.34 -11.06 3.10
C ASP A 96 4.07 -11.42 2.33
N THR A 97 3.18 -10.45 2.09
CA THR A 97 1.96 -10.65 1.31
C THR A 97 2.24 -10.78 -0.20
N GLU A 98 3.40 -10.31 -0.67
CA GLU A 98 3.81 -10.50 -2.08
C GLU A 98 3.97 -11.99 -2.42
N ILE A 99 4.39 -12.82 -1.47
CA ILE A 99 4.49 -14.27 -1.62
C ILE A 99 3.13 -14.88 -1.97
N ILE A 100 2.04 -14.36 -1.37
CA ILE A 100 0.67 -14.83 -1.68
C ILE A 100 0.32 -14.52 -3.12
N VAL A 101 0.67 -13.34 -3.62
CA VAL A 101 0.43 -12.95 -5.02
C VAL A 101 1.25 -13.82 -5.96
N GLU A 102 2.53 -14.06 -5.68
CA GLU A 102 3.42 -14.90 -6.50
C GLU A 102 2.91 -16.34 -6.60
N GLU A 103 2.53 -16.96 -5.47
CA GLU A 103 1.98 -18.33 -5.46
C GLU A 103 0.63 -18.40 -6.19
N THR A 104 -0.22 -17.37 -6.02
CA THR A 104 -1.47 -17.27 -6.76
C THR A 104 -1.22 -17.19 -8.27
N LEU A 105 -0.26 -16.37 -8.72
CA LEU A 105 0.11 -16.26 -10.13
C LEU A 105 0.66 -17.56 -10.71
N LYS A 106 1.45 -18.34 -9.94
CA LYS A 106 1.90 -19.67 -10.35
C LYS A 106 0.70 -20.58 -10.59
N LYS A 107 -0.27 -20.59 -9.67
CA LYS A 107 -1.48 -21.40 -9.79
C LYS A 107 -2.37 -20.96 -10.96
N CYS A 108 -2.46 -19.66 -11.20
CA CYS A 108 -3.17 -19.12 -12.35
C CYS A 108 -2.63 -19.63 -13.67
N LYS A 109 -1.30 -19.70 -13.84
CA LYS A 109 -0.67 -20.24 -15.07
C LYS A 109 -1.12 -21.67 -15.36
N GLU A 110 -1.18 -22.53 -14.34
CA GLU A 110 -1.65 -23.92 -14.49
C GLU A 110 -3.12 -24.01 -14.92
N LEU A 111 -3.98 -23.17 -14.30
CA LEU A 111 -5.41 -23.17 -14.58
C LEU A 111 -5.75 -22.56 -15.93
N LEU A 112 -5.03 -21.55 -16.37
CA LEU A 112 -5.21 -20.91 -17.67
C LEU A 112 -4.98 -21.87 -18.84
N LEU A 113 -4.02 -22.79 -18.71
CA LEU A 113 -3.77 -23.83 -19.69
C LEU A 113 -4.97 -24.77 -19.89
N LYS A 114 -5.83 -24.92 -18.86
CA LYS A 114 -7.00 -25.81 -18.89
C LYS A 114 -8.28 -25.07 -19.25
N ASN A 115 -8.46 -23.84 -18.76
CA ASN A 115 -9.74 -23.15 -18.74
C ASN A 115 -9.80 -21.94 -19.69
N GLY A 116 -8.66 -21.48 -20.23
CA GLY A 116 -8.58 -20.29 -21.09
C GLY A 116 -8.75 -18.96 -20.35
N LYS A 117 -9.75 -18.83 -19.48
CA LYS A 117 -9.99 -17.68 -18.60
C LYS A 117 -10.35 -18.15 -17.19
N ILE A 118 -9.97 -17.38 -16.17
CA ILE A 118 -10.18 -17.74 -14.76
C ILE A 118 -10.84 -16.61 -13.99
N LYS A 119 -11.59 -16.99 -12.94
CA LYS A 119 -12.17 -16.07 -11.96
C LYS A 119 -11.43 -16.18 -10.63
N ILE A 120 -11.05 -15.04 -10.07
CA ILE A 120 -10.31 -14.96 -8.81
C ILE A 120 -11.11 -14.06 -7.86
N LEU A 121 -11.18 -14.45 -6.59
CA LEU A 121 -11.71 -13.63 -5.52
C LEU A 121 -10.60 -13.32 -4.51
N ASP A 122 -10.38 -12.03 -4.24
CA ASP A 122 -9.61 -11.55 -3.11
C ASP A 122 -10.57 -11.18 -1.98
N LEU A 123 -10.57 -11.97 -0.91
CA LEU A 123 -11.46 -11.82 0.24
C LEU A 123 -10.74 -11.06 1.36
N CYS A 124 -11.37 -10.03 1.93
CA CYS A 124 -10.76 -9.07 2.86
C CYS A 124 -9.64 -8.26 2.18
N THR A 125 -10.00 -7.61 1.07
CA THR A 125 -9.03 -7.00 0.14
C THR A 125 -8.28 -5.79 0.71
N GLY A 126 -8.83 -5.11 1.73
CA GLY A 126 -8.21 -3.92 2.33
C GLY A 126 -7.91 -2.82 1.31
N SER A 127 -6.64 -2.55 1.07
CA SER A 127 -6.18 -1.56 0.08
C SER A 127 -6.34 -2.02 -1.38
N GLY A 128 -6.77 -3.25 -1.63
CA GLY A 128 -6.83 -3.84 -2.96
C GLY A 128 -5.49 -4.38 -3.46
N ALA A 129 -4.45 -4.43 -2.62
CA ALA A 129 -3.10 -4.74 -3.06
C ALA A 129 -2.97 -6.08 -3.78
N ILE A 130 -3.59 -7.14 -3.27
CA ILE A 130 -3.58 -8.46 -3.90
C ILE A 130 -4.37 -8.44 -5.20
N ALA A 131 -5.64 -7.98 -5.15
CA ALA A 131 -6.53 -7.99 -6.31
C ALA A 131 -6.00 -7.16 -7.49
N VAL A 132 -5.56 -5.93 -7.21
CA VAL A 132 -5.02 -5.01 -8.23
C VAL A 132 -3.73 -5.58 -8.83
N SER A 133 -2.84 -6.16 -8.01
CA SER A 133 -1.62 -6.80 -8.51
C SER A 133 -1.94 -7.99 -9.40
N LEU A 134 -2.86 -8.87 -8.99
CA LEU A 134 -3.27 -10.02 -9.80
C LEU A 134 -3.85 -9.58 -11.14
N GLU A 135 -4.75 -8.59 -11.16
CA GLU A 135 -5.32 -8.04 -12.39
C GLU A 135 -4.25 -7.41 -13.28
N ASN A 136 -3.32 -6.64 -12.71
CA ASN A 136 -2.22 -6.04 -13.47
C ASN A 136 -1.34 -7.09 -14.19
N PHE A 137 -1.06 -8.23 -13.56
CA PHE A 137 -0.23 -9.28 -14.16
C PHE A 137 -0.97 -10.21 -15.12
N LEU A 138 -2.28 -10.42 -14.92
CA LEU A 138 -3.06 -11.39 -15.69
C LEU A 138 -3.84 -10.73 -16.83
N GLY A 139 -4.29 -9.49 -16.67
CA GLY A 139 -5.08 -8.74 -17.65
C GLY A 139 -6.32 -9.50 -18.09
N ASP A 140 -6.64 -9.44 -19.36
CA ASP A 140 -7.84 -10.07 -19.98
C ASP A 140 -7.97 -11.58 -19.77
N LYS A 141 -6.95 -12.25 -19.26
CA LYS A 141 -6.96 -13.69 -18.96
C LYS A 141 -7.72 -14.02 -17.68
N SER A 142 -8.06 -13.02 -16.87
CA SER A 142 -8.77 -13.19 -15.62
C SER A 142 -9.98 -12.26 -15.48
N GLU A 143 -10.85 -12.59 -14.54
CA GLU A 143 -11.82 -11.70 -13.93
C GLU A 143 -11.53 -11.67 -12.44
N VAL A 144 -11.01 -10.56 -11.94
CA VAL A 144 -10.66 -10.41 -10.52
C VAL A 144 -11.78 -9.67 -9.79
N PHE A 145 -12.24 -10.30 -8.72
CA PHE A 145 -13.20 -9.76 -7.77
C PHE A 145 -12.47 -9.50 -6.45
N ALA A 146 -12.85 -8.45 -5.76
CA ALA A 146 -12.32 -8.09 -4.46
C ALA A 146 -13.45 -7.73 -3.51
N SER A 147 -13.42 -8.25 -2.30
CA SER A 147 -14.46 -7.97 -1.30
C SER A 147 -13.86 -7.53 0.04
N ASP A 148 -14.58 -6.66 0.71
CA ASP A 148 -14.30 -6.23 2.07
C ASP A 148 -15.60 -5.86 2.77
N ILE A 149 -15.61 -5.93 4.11
CA ILE A 149 -16.74 -5.48 4.93
C ILE A 149 -16.73 -3.96 5.08
N SER A 150 -15.57 -3.33 4.98
CA SER A 150 -15.36 -1.90 5.17
C SER A 150 -15.55 -1.14 3.85
N THR A 151 -16.62 -0.33 3.75
CA THR A 151 -16.81 0.61 2.63
C THR A 151 -15.63 1.55 2.45
N LYS A 152 -15.01 2.02 3.56
CA LYS A 152 -13.83 2.88 3.51
C LYS A 152 -12.60 2.18 2.93
N ALA A 153 -12.43 0.89 3.22
CA ALA A 153 -11.36 0.10 2.60
C ALA A 153 -11.62 -0.07 1.10
N LEU A 154 -12.87 -0.35 0.71
CA LEU A 154 -13.24 -0.46 -0.70
C LEU A 154 -13.07 0.86 -1.48
N GLU A 155 -13.26 2.02 -0.86
CA GLU A 155 -12.95 3.32 -1.47
C GLU A 155 -11.45 3.44 -1.78
N VAL A 156 -10.59 3.05 -0.83
CA VAL A 156 -9.15 3.01 -1.03
C VAL A 156 -8.78 2.03 -2.15
N ALA A 157 -9.36 0.83 -2.13
CA ALA A 157 -9.09 -0.20 -3.14
C ALA A 157 -9.51 0.24 -4.56
N LYS A 158 -10.67 0.90 -4.70
CA LYS A 158 -11.14 1.48 -5.97
C LYS A 158 -10.20 2.57 -6.48
N ASN A 159 -9.73 3.47 -5.61
CA ASN A 159 -8.72 4.48 -5.97
C ASN A 159 -7.44 3.80 -6.48
N ASN A 160 -6.97 2.75 -5.81
CA ASN A 160 -5.79 2.00 -6.23
C ASN A 160 -5.98 1.27 -7.55
N ASN A 161 -7.18 0.75 -7.81
CA ASN A 161 -7.54 0.14 -9.08
C ASN A 161 -7.46 1.16 -10.24
N GLU A 162 -8.02 2.37 -10.05
CA GLU A 162 -7.94 3.45 -11.03
C GLU A 162 -6.50 3.91 -11.24
N LYS A 163 -5.77 4.16 -10.15
CA LYS A 163 -4.36 4.61 -10.18
C LYS A 163 -3.45 3.66 -10.94
N ASN A 164 -3.70 2.34 -10.85
CA ASN A 164 -2.90 1.32 -11.52
C ASN A 164 -3.51 0.83 -12.84
N ASN A 165 -4.58 1.48 -13.34
CA ASN A 165 -5.26 1.16 -14.61
C ASN A 165 -5.68 -0.31 -14.71
N THR A 166 -6.25 -0.87 -13.63
CA THR A 166 -6.76 -2.24 -13.56
C THR A 166 -8.29 -2.27 -13.58
N ASN A 167 -8.89 -3.45 -13.73
CA ASN A 167 -10.35 -3.62 -13.87
C ASN A 167 -10.91 -4.63 -12.87
N VAL A 168 -10.62 -4.42 -11.58
CA VAL A 168 -11.12 -5.24 -10.47
C VAL A 168 -12.58 -4.91 -10.17
N ARG A 169 -13.41 -5.93 -9.90
CA ARG A 169 -14.81 -5.78 -9.48
C ARG A 169 -14.91 -5.83 -7.96
N PHE A 170 -15.39 -4.77 -7.33
CA PHE A 170 -15.49 -4.63 -5.88
C PHE A 170 -16.88 -4.96 -5.37
N ILE A 171 -16.93 -5.71 -4.25
CA ILE A 171 -18.17 -6.15 -3.58
C ILE A 171 -18.04 -5.84 -2.08
N GLU A 172 -19.01 -5.09 -1.54
CA GLU A 172 -19.14 -4.95 -0.09
C GLU A 172 -19.77 -6.20 0.49
N SER A 173 -19.05 -6.92 1.33
CA SER A 173 -19.52 -8.20 1.87
C SER A 173 -18.83 -8.55 3.19
N ASN A 174 -19.60 -9.03 4.14
CA ASN A 174 -19.07 -9.77 5.28
C ASN A 174 -18.74 -11.19 4.83
N LEU A 175 -17.46 -11.43 4.56
CA LEU A 175 -16.98 -12.67 3.94
C LEU A 175 -17.81 -13.00 2.67
N PHE A 176 -18.57 -14.08 2.68
CA PHE A 176 -19.30 -14.59 1.51
C PHE A 176 -20.78 -14.14 1.45
N GLU A 177 -21.28 -13.35 2.42
CA GLU A 177 -22.71 -13.05 2.55
C GLU A 177 -23.33 -12.40 1.30
N ASN A 178 -22.63 -11.47 0.67
CA ASN A 178 -23.10 -10.75 -0.52
C ASN A 178 -22.42 -11.23 -1.82
N ILE A 179 -21.58 -12.27 -1.74
CA ILE A 179 -20.97 -12.85 -2.92
C ILE A 179 -21.99 -13.80 -3.53
N GLN A 180 -22.62 -13.37 -4.64
CA GLN A 180 -23.60 -14.19 -5.36
C GLN A 180 -22.95 -15.54 -5.74
N GLU A 181 -23.78 -16.56 -6.00
CA GLU A 181 -23.34 -17.90 -6.41
C GLU A 181 -22.49 -17.85 -7.69
N GLN A 182 -21.24 -17.46 -7.55
CA GLN A 182 -20.22 -17.49 -8.60
C GLN A 182 -19.21 -18.56 -8.27
N LYS A 183 -18.84 -19.33 -9.27
CA LYS A 183 -17.73 -20.28 -9.12
C LYS A 183 -16.42 -19.56 -9.38
N PHE A 184 -15.61 -19.39 -8.36
CA PHE A 184 -14.24 -18.90 -8.48
C PHE A 184 -13.28 -20.07 -8.70
N ASN A 185 -12.28 -19.85 -9.54
CA ASN A 185 -11.19 -20.82 -9.73
C ASN A 185 -10.17 -20.76 -8.60
N ILE A 186 -9.99 -19.56 -8.02
CA ILE A 186 -9.10 -19.29 -6.89
C ILE A 186 -9.80 -18.31 -5.96
N ILE A 187 -9.65 -18.55 -4.66
CA ILE A 187 -9.97 -17.60 -3.60
C ILE A 187 -8.67 -17.35 -2.84
N VAL A 188 -8.27 -16.09 -2.72
CA VAL A 188 -7.11 -15.64 -1.96
C VAL A 188 -7.59 -14.72 -0.85
N SER A 189 -6.91 -14.72 0.29
CA SER A 189 -7.26 -13.84 1.42
C SER A 189 -6.05 -13.62 2.32
N ASN A 190 -5.89 -12.39 2.77
CA ASN A 190 -5.00 -12.01 3.87
C ASN A 190 -5.81 -11.28 4.96
N PRO A 191 -6.66 -12.00 5.72
CA PRO A 191 -7.54 -11.39 6.70
C PRO A 191 -6.77 -10.86 7.92
N PRO A 192 -7.35 -9.95 8.72
CA PRO A 192 -6.71 -9.46 9.94
C PRO A 192 -6.55 -10.58 10.98
N TYR A 193 -5.36 -10.69 11.58
CA TYR A 193 -5.01 -11.68 12.63
C TYR A 193 -5.21 -11.08 14.02
N ILE A 194 -6.45 -10.81 14.40
CA ILE A 194 -6.77 -10.27 15.73
C ILE A 194 -7.10 -11.43 16.67
N ARG A 195 -6.47 -11.46 17.86
CA ARG A 195 -6.79 -12.47 18.88
C ARG A 195 -8.24 -12.31 19.31
N SER A 196 -8.95 -13.41 19.47
CA SER A 196 -10.40 -13.43 19.80
C SER A 196 -10.74 -12.66 21.09
N ASN A 197 -9.82 -12.58 22.06
CA ASN A 197 -10.01 -11.82 23.30
C ASN A 197 -9.90 -10.29 23.10
N VAL A 198 -9.40 -9.83 21.98
CA VAL A 198 -9.30 -8.38 21.66
C VAL A 198 -10.52 -7.92 20.89
N ILE A 199 -11.14 -8.80 20.08
CA ILE A 199 -12.34 -8.50 19.28
C ILE A 199 -13.52 -8.02 20.15
N ASN A 200 -13.66 -8.56 21.37
CA ASN A 200 -14.75 -8.19 22.28
C ASN A 200 -14.59 -6.77 22.90
N ASN A 201 -13.50 -6.07 22.63
CA ASN A 201 -13.19 -4.74 23.16
C ASN A 201 -13.03 -3.68 22.04
N LEU A 202 -13.35 -4.02 20.80
CA LEU A 202 -13.42 -3.13 19.65
C LEU A 202 -14.88 -2.78 19.31
#